data_3a96b603fa6c7b07c0b4330008e4c5c3
#
_entry.id   3a96b603fa6c7b07c0b4330008e4c5c3
#
_cell.length_a   1.000
_cell.length_b   1.000
_cell.length_c   1.000
_cell.angle_alpha   90.00
_cell.angle_beta   90.00
_cell.angle_gamma   90.00
#
_symmetry.space_group_name_H-M   'P 1'
#
loop_
_entity.id
_entity.type
_entity.pdbx_description
1 polymer ?
#
loop_
_entity_poly.entity_id
_entity_poly.type
_entity_poly.pdbx_seq_one_letter_code
_entity_poly.pdbx_strand_id
1 'polypeptide(L)'
;MPERRSIYDRTTRGIRIYLATPRLRGLLAVNVAVSAAASMVFVNTVVIIQGGMGLTQSAVALALALASFGAGSMIAALALPSLLNKLTDRSVMLSGVGLLVVGMFAGTLMVGQHSLMALWFVLGLGYSAAQTPSGRLLWRSSHQEDRPALFAAQFALSHISWLLFYPLAGWLGARYSMTIAFAVLGCAAALAVWVALRVWSSIDSKEIEHEHSNLPEGHPHHATGSLTPNGIRHSHPFVVDDYHPRWPSSGR
;
A
#
# COMPACT_ATOMS: atom_id res chain seq x y z
N MET A 1 -28.50 -12.00 21.33
CA MET A 1 -28.09 -10.57 21.24
C MET A 1 -26.58 -10.57 21.08
N PRO A 2 -25.99 -9.90 20.09
CA PRO A 2 -24.54 -9.83 20.03
C PRO A 2 -24.03 -9.11 21.28
N GLU A 3 -23.10 -9.76 21.99
CA GLU A 3 -22.43 -9.16 23.16
C GLU A 3 -21.87 -7.79 22.76
N ARG A 4 -22.15 -6.76 23.60
CA ARG A 4 -21.59 -5.43 23.38
C ARG A 4 -20.07 -5.51 23.55
N ARG A 5 -19.34 -5.61 22.45
CA ARG A 5 -17.88 -5.55 22.44
C ARG A 5 -17.40 -4.29 23.17
N SER A 6 -16.35 -4.43 23.98
CA SER A 6 -15.68 -3.31 24.66
C SER A 6 -15.29 -2.20 23.65
N ILE A 7 -15.27 -0.94 24.07
CA ILE A 7 -14.82 0.20 23.26
C ILE A 7 -13.40 -0.04 22.74
N TYR A 8 -12.52 -0.56 23.59
CA TYR A 8 -11.14 -0.92 23.22
C TYR A 8 -11.12 -1.97 22.10
N ASP A 9 -11.94 -3.01 22.22
CA ASP A 9 -12.03 -4.08 21.23
C ASP A 9 -12.54 -3.57 19.89
N ARG A 10 -13.52 -2.68 19.89
CA ARG A 10 -14.04 -2.03 18.67
C ARG A 10 -13.01 -1.14 18.01
N THR A 11 -12.22 -0.38 18.78
CA THR A 11 -11.23 0.57 18.25
C THR A 11 -9.98 -0.14 17.71
N THR A 12 -9.53 -1.23 18.36
CA THR A 12 -8.30 -1.94 17.98
C THR A 12 -8.55 -3.08 16.99
N ARG A 13 -9.81 -3.52 16.80
CA ARG A 13 -10.17 -4.66 15.95
C ARG A 13 -9.65 -4.49 14.52
N GLY A 14 -9.84 -3.33 13.92
CA GLY A 14 -9.35 -3.04 12.57
C GLY A 14 -7.84 -3.20 12.45
N ILE A 15 -7.08 -2.71 13.41
CA ILE A 15 -5.61 -2.82 13.44
C ILE A 15 -5.20 -4.29 13.63
N ARG A 16 -5.87 -5.04 14.50
CA ARG A 16 -5.58 -6.47 14.73
C ARG A 16 -5.82 -7.30 13.46
N ILE A 17 -6.97 -7.14 12.80
CA ILE A 17 -7.28 -7.79 11.53
C ILE A 17 -6.24 -7.40 10.48
N TYR A 18 -5.91 -6.12 10.40
CA TYR A 18 -4.96 -5.58 9.45
C TYR A 18 -3.58 -6.24 9.59
N LEU A 19 -3.05 -6.27 10.81
CA LEU A 19 -1.73 -6.83 11.08
C LEU A 19 -1.70 -8.37 11.09
N ALA A 20 -2.84 -9.03 11.29
CA ALA A 20 -2.95 -10.49 11.20
C ALA A 20 -3.01 -10.99 9.74
N THR A 21 -3.41 -10.12 8.79
CA THR A 21 -3.61 -10.48 7.37
C THR A 21 -2.36 -10.20 6.54
N PRO A 22 -1.66 -11.21 5.96
CA PRO A 22 -0.40 -11.02 5.24
C PRO A 22 -0.49 -10.02 4.08
N ARG A 23 -1.55 -10.07 3.26
CA ARG A 23 -1.76 -9.13 2.15
C ARG A 23 -1.94 -7.67 2.62
N LEU A 24 -2.49 -7.44 3.81
CA LEU A 24 -2.62 -6.10 4.38
C LEU A 24 -1.31 -5.60 4.99
N ARG A 25 -0.50 -6.48 5.56
CA ARG A 25 0.89 -6.13 5.92
C ARG A 25 1.70 -5.75 4.69
N GLY A 26 1.50 -6.46 3.57
CA GLY A 26 2.07 -6.08 2.27
C GLY A 26 1.57 -4.70 1.82
N LEU A 27 0.28 -4.42 1.95
CA LEU A 27 -0.30 -3.10 1.67
C LEU A 27 0.32 -2.01 2.56
N LEU A 28 0.55 -2.27 3.85
CA LEU A 28 1.24 -1.32 4.74
C LEU A 28 2.65 -1.00 4.22
N ALA A 29 3.41 -2.00 3.84
CA ALA A 29 4.74 -1.80 3.27
C ALA A 29 4.69 -1.02 1.94
N VAL A 30 3.71 -1.29 1.08
CA VAL A 30 3.43 -0.49 -0.13
C VAL A 30 3.15 0.97 0.25
N ASN A 31 2.33 1.24 1.27
CA ASN A 31 2.04 2.61 1.74
C ASN A 31 3.30 3.32 2.26
N VAL A 32 4.19 2.62 2.95
CA VAL A 32 5.49 3.15 3.39
C VAL A 32 6.34 3.57 2.19
N ALA A 33 6.45 2.72 1.15
CA ALA A 33 7.18 3.04 -0.07
C ALA A 33 6.57 4.24 -0.82
N VAL A 34 5.24 4.27 -0.92
CA VAL A 34 4.51 5.40 -1.52
C VAL A 34 4.75 6.69 -0.76
N SER A 35 4.65 6.67 0.58
CA SER A 35 4.86 7.87 1.41
C SER A 35 6.29 8.39 1.29
N ALA A 36 7.29 7.49 1.26
CA ALA A 36 8.68 7.86 1.07
C ALA A 36 8.92 8.55 -0.28
N ALA A 37 8.41 7.98 -1.38
CA ALA A 37 8.60 8.55 -2.71
C ALA A 37 7.78 9.83 -2.92
N ALA A 38 6.50 9.83 -2.54
CA ALA A 38 5.63 10.96 -2.77
C ALA A 38 5.96 12.17 -1.88
N SER A 39 6.61 11.97 -0.72
CA SER A 39 7.11 13.08 0.10
C SER A 39 8.14 13.93 -0.64
N MET A 40 8.96 13.33 -1.55
CA MET A 40 9.82 14.09 -2.45
C MET A 40 9.02 15.04 -3.35
N VAL A 41 7.92 14.54 -3.92
CA VAL A 41 7.06 15.33 -4.80
C VAL A 41 6.38 16.46 -4.04
N PHE A 42 5.69 16.14 -2.94
CA PHE A 42 4.83 17.13 -2.27
C PHE A 42 5.60 18.13 -1.41
N VAL A 43 6.74 17.73 -0.83
CA VAL A 43 7.54 18.61 0.05
C VAL A 43 8.66 19.31 -0.72
N ASN A 44 9.43 18.55 -1.52
CA ASN A 44 10.66 19.07 -2.08
C ASN A 44 10.51 19.71 -3.47
N THR A 45 9.35 19.60 -4.15
CA THR A 45 9.16 20.30 -5.44
C THR A 45 9.41 21.81 -5.32
N VAL A 46 8.89 22.44 -4.27
CA VAL A 46 9.10 23.87 -4.03
C VAL A 46 10.58 24.18 -3.82
N VAL A 47 11.26 23.37 -3.00
CA VAL A 47 12.69 23.54 -2.70
C VAL A 47 13.55 23.33 -3.97
N ILE A 48 13.23 22.33 -4.80
CA ILE A 48 13.93 22.08 -6.06
C ILE A 48 13.79 23.27 -7.01
N ILE A 49 12.58 23.82 -7.14
CA ILE A 49 12.32 24.95 -8.04
C ILE A 49 12.99 26.22 -7.56
N GLN A 50 12.99 26.49 -6.24
CA GLN A 50 13.59 27.68 -5.64
C GLN A 50 15.11 27.57 -5.45
N GLY A 51 15.63 26.36 -5.25
CA GLY A 51 16.98 26.12 -4.69
C GLY A 51 18.13 26.01 -5.69
N GLY A 52 17.96 26.34 -6.97
CA GLY A 52 19.16 26.48 -7.81
C GLY A 52 19.35 25.50 -8.95
N MET A 53 18.31 24.88 -9.47
CA MET A 53 18.39 24.14 -10.76
C MET A 53 18.26 25.06 -11.99
N GLY A 54 18.50 26.38 -11.82
CA GLY A 54 18.31 27.38 -12.88
C GLY A 54 16.84 27.64 -13.24
N LEU A 55 15.92 27.13 -12.47
CA LEU A 55 14.48 27.28 -12.69
C LEU A 55 14.02 28.64 -12.20
N THR A 56 13.30 29.36 -13.06
CA THR A 56 12.66 30.62 -12.65
C THR A 56 11.70 30.36 -11.48
N GLN A 57 11.80 31.21 -10.44
CA GLN A 57 10.89 31.20 -9.29
C GLN A 57 9.49 31.64 -9.72
N SER A 58 8.84 30.86 -10.57
CA SER A 58 7.50 31.17 -11.02
C SER A 58 6.50 30.15 -10.47
N ALA A 59 5.36 30.62 -10.04
CA ALA A 59 4.23 29.78 -9.68
C ALA A 59 3.86 28.83 -10.82
N VAL A 60 4.12 29.22 -12.07
CA VAL A 60 3.88 28.41 -13.26
C VAL A 60 4.79 27.18 -13.30
N ALA A 61 6.09 27.31 -12.97
CA ALA A 61 7.01 26.18 -12.96
C ALA A 61 6.60 25.12 -11.91
N LEU A 62 6.17 25.58 -10.73
CA LEU A 62 5.63 24.71 -9.68
C LEU A 62 4.35 24.03 -10.12
N ALA A 63 3.41 24.78 -10.71
CA ALA A 63 2.14 24.24 -11.20
C ALA A 63 2.37 23.19 -12.28
N LEU A 64 3.27 23.43 -13.24
CA LEU A 64 3.59 22.46 -14.30
C LEU A 64 4.26 21.19 -13.77
N ALA A 65 5.16 21.32 -12.79
CA ALA A 65 5.78 20.16 -12.14
C ALA A 65 4.74 19.28 -11.45
N LEU A 66 3.86 19.86 -10.63
CA LEU A 66 2.80 19.12 -9.95
C LEU A 66 1.73 18.61 -10.93
N ALA A 67 1.41 19.36 -11.98
CA ALA A 67 0.51 18.93 -13.05
C ALA A 67 1.07 17.71 -13.81
N SER A 68 2.40 17.62 -14.00
CA SER A 68 3.02 16.43 -14.59
C SER A 68 2.82 15.19 -13.74
N PHE A 69 2.99 15.29 -12.43
CA PHE A 69 2.69 14.20 -11.49
C PHE A 69 1.20 13.82 -11.55
N GLY A 70 0.31 14.83 -11.52
CA GLY A 70 -1.13 14.62 -11.63
C GLY A 70 -1.53 13.95 -12.95
N ALA A 71 -0.92 14.34 -14.06
CA ALA A 71 -1.16 13.74 -15.39
C ALA A 71 -0.76 12.25 -15.42
N GLY A 72 0.42 11.92 -14.91
CA GLY A 72 0.85 10.52 -14.76
C GLY A 72 -0.11 9.70 -13.89
N SER A 73 -0.49 10.26 -12.74
CA SER A 73 -1.45 9.62 -11.82
C SER A 73 -2.81 9.38 -12.48
N MET A 74 -3.32 10.36 -13.22
CA MET A 74 -4.60 10.27 -13.92
C MET A 74 -4.56 9.22 -15.04
N ILE A 75 -3.51 9.19 -15.85
CA ILE A 75 -3.35 8.18 -16.91
C ILE A 75 -3.33 6.77 -16.31
N ALA A 76 -2.56 6.55 -15.25
CA ALA A 76 -2.56 5.27 -14.57
C ALA A 76 -3.94 4.91 -14.02
N ALA A 77 -4.64 5.85 -13.34
CA ALA A 77 -5.97 5.61 -12.80
C ALA A 77 -7.00 5.21 -13.88
N LEU A 78 -6.93 5.82 -15.05
CA LEU A 78 -7.82 5.49 -16.18
C LEU A 78 -7.49 4.11 -16.82
N ALA A 79 -6.21 3.73 -16.84
CA ALA A 79 -5.78 2.45 -17.38
C ALA A 79 -6.02 1.26 -16.41
N LEU A 80 -6.04 1.52 -15.10
CA LEU A 80 -6.08 0.50 -14.07
C LEU A 80 -7.28 -0.45 -14.11
N PRO A 81 -8.53 -0.03 -14.39
CA PRO A 81 -9.66 -0.96 -14.50
C PRO A 81 -9.41 -2.07 -15.54
N SER A 82 -8.86 -1.70 -16.70
CA SER A 82 -8.52 -2.67 -17.75
C SER A 82 -7.34 -3.59 -17.36
N LEU A 83 -6.34 -3.04 -16.69
CA LEU A 83 -5.19 -3.81 -16.19
C LEU A 83 -5.62 -4.82 -15.10
N LEU A 84 -6.45 -4.40 -14.16
CA LEU A 84 -6.90 -5.21 -13.02
C LEU A 84 -7.86 -6.34 -13.43
N ASN A 85 -8.39 -6.32 -14.65
CA ASN A 85 -9.10 -7.46 -15.24
C ASN A 85 -8.14 -8.59 -15.66
N LYS A 86 -6.87 -8.27 -15.92
CA LYS A 86 -5.84 -9.21 -16.42
C LYS A 86 -4.77 -9.53 -15.39
N LEU A 87 -4.50 -8.61 -14.48
CA LEU A 87 -3.43 -8.69 -13.50
C LEU A 87 -3.98 -8.71 -12.08
N THR A 88 -3.22 -9.30 -11.16
CA THR A 88 -3.56 -9.29 -9.74
C THR A 88 -3.28 -7.94 -9.10
N ASP A 89 -4.03 -7.60 -8.02
CA ASP A 89 -3.78 -6.40 -7.20
C ASP A 89 -2.31 -6.31 -6.78
N ARG A 90 -1.76 -7.44 -6.33
CA ARG A 90 -0.36 -7.54 -5.90
C ARG A 90 0.60 -7.14 -7.01
N SER A 91 0.45 -7.68 -8.21
CA SER A 91 1.35 -7.40 -9.33
C SER A 91 1.29 -5.92 -9.72
N VAL A 92 0.10 -5.34 -9.81
CA VAL A 92 -0.08 -3.92 -10.17
C VAL A 92 0.52 -3.02 -9.09
N MET A 93 0.25 -3.28 -7.81
CA MET A 93 0.75 -2.47 -6.71
C MET A 93 2.28 -2.57 -6.58
N LEU A 94 2.84 -3.78 -6.70
CA LEU A 94 4.30 -3.97 -6.64
C LEU A 94 5.02 -3.36 -7.84
N SER A 95 4.44 -3.41 -9.05
CA SER A 95 5.01 -2.71 -10.21
C SER A 95 4.97 -1.19 -10.02
N GLY A 96 3.87 -0.66 -9.45
CA GLY A 96 3.74 0.75 -9.12
C GLY A 96 4.83 1.22 -8.15
N VAL A 97 5.03 0.52 -7.03
CA VAL A 97 6.10 0.89 -6.08
C VAL A 97 7.49 0.61 -6.63
N GLY A 98 7.67 -0.40 -7.48
CA GLY A 98 8.92 -0.61 -8.23
C GLY A 98 9.27 0.58 -9.11
N LEU A 99 8.28 1.13 -9.83
CA LEU A 99 8.44 2.34 -10.62
C LEU A 99 8.79 3.56 -9.75
N LEU A 100 8.18 3.69 -8.57
CA LEU A 100 8.56 4.73 -7.60
C LEU A 100 10.02 4.60 -7.17
N VAL A 101 10.48 3.40 -6.82
CA VAL A 101 11.88 3.16 -6.42
C VAL A 101 12.85 3.53 -7.54
N VAL A 102 12.58 3.06 -8.76
CA VAL A 102 13.42 3.39 -9.93
C VAL A 102 13.43 4.90 -10.18
N GLY A 103 12.28 5.56 -10.12
CA GLY A 103 12.15 6.99 -10.27
C GLY A 103 12.91 7.76 -9.17
N MET A 104 12.86 7.29 -7.91
CA MET A 104 13.62 7.93 -6.83
C MET A 104 15.14 7.88 -7.08
N PHE A 105 15.68 6.75 -7.52
CA PHE A 105 17.11 6.69 -7.86
C PHE A 105 17.44 7.46 -9.13
N ALA A 106 16.56 7.48 -10.14
CA ALA A 106 16.74 8.34 -11.32
C ALA A 106 16.74 9.83 -10.94
N GLY A 107 16.02 10.21 -9.91
CA GLY A 107 16.00 11.58 -9.37
C GLY A 107 17.35 12.07 -8.87
N THR A 108 18.27 11.17 -8.47
CA THR A 108 19.65 11.53 -8.09
C THR A 108 20.47 12.08 -9.26
N LEU A 109 20.05 11.77 -10.50
CA LEU A 109 20.70 12.18 -11.74
C LEU A 109 19.95 13.34 -12.46
N MET A 110 18.92 13.87 -11.83
CA MET A 110 18.03 14.85 -12.42
C MET A 110 18.73 16.18 -12.68
N VAL A 111 18.56 16.73 -13.89
CA VAL A 111 19.10 18.04 -14.31
C VAL A 111 18.04 18.85 -15.03
N GLY A 112 17.62 19.98 -14.46
CA GLY A 112 16.73 20.95 -15.11
C GLY A 112 15.24 20.60 -15.06
N GLN A 113 14.41 21.52 -15.55
CA GLN A 113 12.96 21.48 -15.42
C GLN A 113 12.32 20.33 -16.21
N HIS A 114 12.76 20.07 -17.42
CA HIS A 114 12.17 19.02 -18.25
C HIS A 114 12.37 17.62 -17.65
N SER A 115 13.56 17.36 -17.09
CA SER A 115 13.82 16.09 -16.39
C SER A 115 13.00 15.95 -15.11
N LEU A 116 12.77 17.06 -14.39
CA LEU A 116 11.87 17.09 -13.23
C LEU A 116 10.43 16.73 -13.63
N MET A 117 9.89 17.36 -14.66
CA MET A 117 8.53 17.08 -15.14
C MET A 117 8.37 15.64 -15.61
N ALA A 118 9.34 15.11 -16.38
CA ALA A 118 9.34 13.72 -16.83
C ALA A 118 9.40 12.75 -15.62
N LEU A 119 10.24 13.04 -14.63
CA LEU A 119 10.36 12.24 -13.42
C LEU A 119 9.05 12.26 -12.60
N TRP A 120 8.46 13.45 -12.41
CA TRP A 120 7.19 13.58 -11.67
C TRP A 120 6.05 12.85 -12.38
N PHE A 121 6.01 12.89 -13.71
CA PHE A 121 5.04 12.11 -14.48
C PHE A 121 5.19 10.60 -14.21
N VAL A 122 6.41 10.08 -14.25
CA VAL A 122 6.70 8.66 -13.95
C VAL A 122 6.34 8.30 -12.51
N LEU A 123 6.69 9.16 -11.54
CA LEU A 123 6.30 8.95 -10.14
C LEU A 123 4.78 9.00 -9.95
N GLY A 124 4.07 9.84 -10.71
CA GLY A 124 2.61 9.88 -10.73
C GLY A 124 1.98 8.58 -11.22
N LEU A 125 2.52 8.00 -12.29
CA LEU A 125 2.10 6.67 -12.77
C LEU A 125 2.27 5.60 -11.67
N GLY A 126 3.45 5.54 -11.07
CA GLY A 126 3.77 4.59 -9.99
C GLY A 126 2.89 4.77 -8.76
N TYR A 127 2.67 6.02 -8.35
CA TYR A 127 1.82 6.39 -7.21
C TYR A 127 0.39 5.85 -7.39
N SER A 128 -0.24 6.15 -8.52
CA SER A 128 -1.62 5.74 -8.78
C SER A 128 -1.74 4.22 -8.92
N ALA A 129 -0.79 3.57 -9.60
CA ALA A 129 -0.76 2.11 -9.71
C ALA A 129 -0.65 1.41 -8.34
N ALA A 130 0.12 2.00 -7.42
CA ALA A 130 0.28 1.46 -6.06
C ALA A 130 -0.95 1.71 -5.17
N GLN A 131 -1.64 2.86 -5.31
CA GLN A 131 -2.70 3.26 -4.39
C GLN A 131 -4.10 2.82 -4.79
N THR A 132 -4.41 2.83 -6.09
CA THR A 132 -5.78 2.59 -6.58
C THR A 132 -6.34 1.22 -6.19
N PRO A 133 -5.60 0.09 -6.21
CA PRO A 133 -6.15 -1.21 -5.82
C PRO A 133 -6.38 -1.38 -4.31
N SER A 134 -5.89 -0.47 -3.47
CA SER A 134 -5.93 -0.61 -2.00
C SER A 134 -7.34 -0.81 -1.45
N GLY A 135 -8.31 -0.04 -1.94
CA GLY A 135 -9.72 -0.15 -1.53
C GLY A 135 -10.30 -1.53 -1.83
N ARG A 136 -10.01 -2.09 -3.01
CA ARG A 136 -10.44 -3.44 -3.40
C ARG A 136 -9.81 -4.51 -2.52
N LEU A 137 -8.53 -4.34 -2.18
CA LEU A 137 -7.80 -5.26 -1.30
C LEU A 137 -8.40 -5.26 0.11
N LEU A 138 -8.73 -4.10 0.66
CA LEU A 138 -9.40 -3.97 1.96
C LEU A 138 -10.78 -4.63 1.94
N TRP A 139 -11.55 -4.37 0.89
CA TRP A 139 -12.90 -4.94 0.72
C TRP A 139 -12.90 -6.46 0.75
N ARG A 140 -11.98 -7.11 0.03
CA ARG A 140 -11.86 -8.57 0.00
C ARG A 140 -11.19 -9.17 1.25
N SER A 141 -10.69 -8.33 2.15
CA SER A 141 -9.96 -8.73 3.36
C SER A 141 -10.80 -8.65 4.62
N SER A 142 -12.09 -8.29 4.52
CA SER A 142 -12.97 -8.10 5.68
C SER A 142 -14.42 -8.45 5.37
N HIS A 143 -15.11 -8.96 6.40
CA HIS A 143 -16.57 -9.05 6.39
C HIS A 143 -17.20 -7.66 6.46
N GLN A 144 -18.47 -7.56 6.04
CA GLN A 144 -19.20 -6.28 5.98
C GLN A 144 -19.17 -5.52 7.31
N GLU A 145 -19.26 -6.24 8.43
CA GLU A 145 -19.28 -5.66 9.78
C GLU A 145 -17.93 -5.03 10.18
N ASP A 146 -16.81 -5.57 9.71
CA ASP A 146 -15.45 -5.15 10.07
C ASP A 146 -14.86 -4.11 9.10
N ARG A 147 -15.52 -3.88 7.95
CA ARG A 147 -15.03 -2.92 6.93
C ARG A 147 -14.74 -1.53 7.49
N PRO A 148 -15.66 -0.89 8.24
CA PRO A 148 -15.40 0.46 8.75
C PRO A 148 -14.15 0.51 9.64
N ALA A 149 -13.96 -0.50 10.51
CA ALA A 149 -12.80 -0.59 11.39
C ALA A 149 -11.49 -0.83 10.59
N LEU A 150 -11.55 -1.65 9.54
CA LEU A 150 -10.39 -1.93 8.69
C LEU A 150 -9.99 -0.71 7.84
N PHE A 151 -10.95 0.02 7.28
CA PHE A 151 -10.68 1.27 6.54
C PHE A 151 -10.12 2.37 7.46
N ALA A 152 -10.64 2.47 8.69
CA ALA A 152 -10.08 3.38 9.70
C ALA A 152 -8.64 3.01 10.08
N ALA A 153 -8.33 1.71 10.23
CA ALA A 153 -6.97 1.24 10.46
C ALA A 153 -6.04 1.56 9.29
N GLN A 154 -6.47 1.33 8.05
CA GLN A 154 -5.72 1.72 6.84
C GLN A 154 -5.43 3.22 6.83
N PHE A 155 -6.44 4.04 7.09
CA PHE A 155 -6.28 5.49 7.16
C PHE A 155 -5.24 5.89 8.21
N ALA A 156 -5.37 5.40 9.43
CA ALA A 156 -4.45 5.72 10.52
C ALA A 156 -3.01 5.28 10.21
N LEU A 157 -2.82 4.03 9.77
CA LEU A 157 -1.50 3.47 9.49
C LEU A 157 -0.81 4.16 8.30
N SER A 158 -1.57 4.49 7.25
CA SER A 158 -1.02 5.24 6.12
C SER A 158 -0.61 6.65 6.51
N HIS A 159 -1.41 7.35 7.34
CA HIS A 159 -1.09 8.71 7.78
C HIS A 159 0.10 8.77 8.75
N ILE A 160 0.33 7.72 9.56
CA ILE A 160 1.58 7.60 10.33
C ILE A 160 2.80 7.58 9.40
N SER A 161 2.73 6.87 8.28
CA SER A 161 3.81 6.87 7.28
C SER A 161 4.04 8.27 6.69
N TRP A 162 2.98 9.00 6.34
CA TRP A 162 3.09 10.38 5.84
C TRP A 162 3.68 11.32 6.89
N LEU A 163 3.24 11.20 8.13
CA LEU A 163 3.74 12.01 9.26
C LEU A 163 5.24 11.80 9.49
N LEU A 164 5.76 10.61 9.20
CA LEU A 164 7.19 10.30 9.29
C LEU A 164 7.97 10.87 8.08
N PHE A 165 7.48 10.61 6.86
CA PHE A 165 8.26 10.91 5.66
C PHE A 165 8.19 12.38 5.22
N TYR A 166 7.14 13.14 5.52
CA TYR A 166 7.07 14.56 5.19
C TYR A 166 8.17 15.39 5.90
N PRO A 167 8.30 15.34 7.24
CA PRO A 167 9.37 16.04 7.93
C PRO A 167 10.75 15.53 7.51
N LEU A 168 10.90 14.21 7.32
CA LEU A 168 12.18 13.62 6.91
C LEU A 168 12.62 14.13 5.53
N ALA A 169 11.71 14.16 4.54
CA ALA A 169 11.99 14.68 3.21
C ALA A 169 12.42 16.16 3.24
N GLY A 170 11.69 16.99 3.97
CA GLY A 170 12.00 18.39 4.13
C GLY A 170 13.34 18.61 4.83
N TRP A 171 13.59 17.89 5.92
CA TRP A 171 14.85 17.97 6.66
C TRP A 171 16.06 17.53 5.82
N LEU A 172 15.95 16.42 5.10
CA LEU A 172 17.02 15.93 4.21
C LEU A 172 17.33 16.95 3.10
N GLY A 173 16.30 17.46 2.45
CA GLY A 173 16.45 18.46 1.38
C GLY A 173 17.06 19.77 1.86
N ALA A 174 16.64 20.27 3.02
CA ALA A 174 17.12 21.53 3.57
C ALA A 174 18.52 21.43 4.20
N ARG A 175 18.84 20.29 4.85
CA ARG A 175 20.08 20.14 5.62
C ARG A 175 21.24 19.59 4.82
N TYR A 176 20.99 18.78 3.81
CA TYR A 176 22.01 18.11 3.02
C TYR A 176 21.91 18.51 1.54
N SER A 177 21.24 17.69 0.73
CA SER A 177 21.01 17.99 -0.68
C SER A 177 19.81 17.19 -1.23
N MET A 178 19.28 17.63 -2.37
CA MET A 178 18.22 16.87 -3.06
C MET A 178 18.66 15.48 -3.47
N THR A 179 19.91 15.31 -3.91
CA THR A 179 20.48 14.01 -4.26
C THR A 179 20.47 13.06 -3.06
N ILE A 180 20.87 13.53 -1.87
CA ILE A 180 20.83 12.73 -0.64
C ILE A 180 19.39 12.42 -0.25
N ALA A 181 18.48 13.39 -0.36
CA ALA A 181 17.06 13.16 -0.08
C ALA A 181 16.46 12.07 -1.00
N PHE A 182 16.71 12.15 -2.30
CA PHE A 182 16.32 11.12 -3.26
C PHE A 182 16.89 9.74 -2.91
N ALA A 183 18.18 9.66 -2.61
CA ALA A 183 18.86 8.41 -2.30
C ALA A 183 18.30 7.77 -1.01
N VAL A 184 18.21 8.54 0.08
CA VAL A 184 17.74 8.02 1.38
C VAL A 184 16.29 7.58 1.32
N LEU A 185 15.40 8.41 0.75
CA LEU A 185 13.99 8.07 0.60
C LEU A 185 13.80 6.94 -0.42
N GLY A 186 14.62 6.88 -1.47
CA GLY A 186 14.66 5.76 -2.42
C GLY A 186 15.06 4.44 -1.76
N CYS A 187 16.07 4.46 -0.88
CA CYS A 187 16.46 3.29 -0.08
C CYS A 187 15.35 2.86 0.88
N ALA A 188 14.68 3.82 1.54
CA ALA A 188 13.54 3.52 2.41
C ALA A 188 12.38 2.86 1.62
N ALA A 189 12.08 3.40 0.44
CA ALA A 189 11.08 2.82 -0.46
C ALA A 189 11.48 1.41 -0.93
N ALA A 190 12.74 1.19 -1.32
CA ALA A 190 13.26 -0.11 -1.74
C ALA A 190 13.18 -1.15 -0.61
N LEU A 191 13.55 -0.77 0.61
CA LEU A 191 13.40 -1.63 1.79
C LEU A 191 11.93 -2.00 2.03
N ALA A 192 11.02 -1.03 1.93
CA ALA A 192 9.60 -1.29 2.08
C ALA A 192 9.06 -2.23 0.99
N VAL A 193 9.51 -2.09 -0.26
CA VAL A 193 9.18 -3.03 -1.36
C VAL A 193 9.71 -4.43 -1.05
N TRP A 194 10.94 -4.54 -0.57
CA TRP A 194 11.51 -5.83 -0.16
C TRP A 194 10.67 -6.49 0.95
N VAL A 195 10.24 -5.74 1.96
CA VAL A 195 9.33 -6.23 3.01
C VAL A 195 8.00 -6.67 2.40
N ALA A 196 7.41 -5.87 1.50
CA ALA A 196 6.15 -6.23 0.83
C ALA A 196 6.27 -7.58 0.09
N LEU A 197 7.37 -7.79 -0.64
CA LEU A 197 7.64 -9.04 -1.36
C LEU A 197 7.78 -10.24 -0.42
N ARG A 198 8.31 -10.04 0.79
CA ARG A 198 8.50 -11.11 1.79
C ARG A 198 7.23 -11.47 2.55
N VAL A 199 6.38 -10.47 2.86
CA VAL A 199 5.18 -10.70 3.69
C VAL A 199 3.93 -10.97 2.86
N TRP A 200 3.89 -10.54 1.60
CA TRP A 200 2.76 -10.76 0.70
C TRP A 200 3.04 -11.91 -0.24
N SER A 201 2.46 -13.06 0.03
CA SER A 201 2.63 -14.26 -0.81
C SER A 201 2.24 -14.00 -2.28
N SER A 202 2.97 -14.60 -3.21
CA SER A 202 2.62 -14.61 -4.63
C SER A 202 1.34 -15.42 -4.91
N ILE A 203 1.07 -16.43 -4.09
CA ILE A 203 -0.15 -17.23 -4.12
C ILE A 203 -1.16 -16.56 -3.18
N ASP A 204 -1.77 -15.48 -3.66
CA ASP A 204 -2.88 -14.82 -2.97
C ASP A 204 -4.20 -15.43 -3.47
N SER A 205 -4.43 -16.69 -3.09
CA SER A 205 -5.60 -17.47 -3.49
C SER A 205 -6.87 -16.75 -3.05
N LYS A 206 -7.87 -16.72 -3.94
CA LYS A 206 -9.21 -16.19 -3.61
C LYS A 206 -9.87 -17.07 -2.54
N GLU A 207 -9.58 -18.37 -2.57
CA GLU A 207 -10.09 -19.37 -1.64
C GLU A 207 -8.91 -20.08 -1.00
N ILE A 208 -8.98 -20.26 0.31
CA ILE A 208 -7.97 -20.99 1.09
C ILE A 208 -8.65 -22.20 1.72
N GLU A 209 -8.11 -23.38 1.42
CA GLU A 209 -8.52 -24.62 2.08
C GLU A 209 -7.95 -24.64 3.49
N HIS A 210 -8.81 -24.89 4.48
CA HIS A 210 -8.43 -24.98 5.88
C HIS A 210 -9.36 -25.92 6.64
N GLU A 211 -8.97 -26.32 7.84
CA GLU A 211 -9.64 -27.32 8.66
C GLU A 211 -10.03 -26.73 10.00
N HIS A 212 -11.25 -27.04 10.47
CA HIS A 212 -11.76 -26.69 11.78
C HIS A 212 -11.93 -27.93 12.65
N SER A 213 -11.24 -27.93 13.79
CA SER A 213 -11.38 -28.98 14.80
C SER A 213 -12.32 -28.61 15.96
N ASN A 214 -12.68 -27.32 16.09
CA ASN A 214 -13.32 -26.76 17.31
C ASN A 214 -14.74 -26.25 17.11
N LEU A 215 -15.34 -26.41 15.93
CA LEU A 215 -16.70 -25.98 15.66
C LEU A 215 -17.66 -27.18 15.77
N PRO A 216 -18.89 -26.99 16.32
CA PRO A 216 -19.88 -28.05 16.44
C PRO A 216 -20.27 -28.63 15.08
N GLU A 217 -20.55 -29.95 15.04
CA GLU A 217 -21.15 -30.59 13.87
C GLU A 217 -22.48 -29.92 13.52
N GLY A 218 -22.66 -29.56 12.24
CA GLY A 218 -23.87 -28.87 11.75
C GLY A 218 -23.81 -27.34 11.80
N HIS A 219 -22.65 -26.75 12.19
CA HIS A 219 -22.50 -25.30 12.12
C HIS A 219 -22.60 -24.82 10.65
N PRO A 220 -23.35 -23.72 10.35
CA PRO A 220 -23.56 -23.23 8.97
C PRO A 220 -22.28 -22.99 8.18
N HIS A 221 -21.18 -22.71 8.87
CA HIS A 221 -19.85 -22.51 8.31
C HIS A 221 -19.28 -23.79 7.67
N HIS A 222 -19.79 -24.97 8.03
CA HIS A 222 -19.35 -26.27 7.52
C HIS A 222 -20.20 -26.83 6.37
N ALA A 223 -21.19 -26.08 5.88
CA ALA A 223 -22.19 -26.58 4.94
C ALA A 223 -21.61 -27.16 3.63
N THR A 224 -20.38 -26.79 3.26
CA THR A 224 -19.69 -27.27 2.04
C THR A 224 -18.44 -28.08 2.35
N GLY A 225 -18.20 -28.46 3.62
CA GLY A 225 -16.99 -29.13 4.05
C GLY A 225 -17.03 -30.66 3.92
N SER A 226 -15.86 -31.28 3.82
CA SER A 226 -15.64 -32.73 3.90
C SER A 226 -15.09 -33.11 5.29
N LEU A 227 -15.61 -34.18 5.87
CA LEU A 227 -15.12 -34.74 7.14
C LEU A 227 -13.72 -35.31 6.94
N THR A 228 -12.81 -34.95 7.85
CA THR A 228 -11.45 -35.48 7.95
C THR A 228 -11.22 -36.06 9.34
N PRO A 229 -10.16 -36.84 9.59
CA PRO A 229 -9.86 -37.36 10.93
C PRO A 229 -9.65 -36.29 12.01
N ASN A 230 -9.30 -35.06 11.61
CA ASN A 230 -8.96 -33.94 12.50
C ASN A 230 -10.05 -32.86 12.56
N GLY A 231 -11.15 -32.99 11.80
CA GLY A 231 -12.24 -32.02 11.77
C GLY A 231 -12.95 -31.93 10.43
N ILE A 232 -13.43 -30.75 10.08
CA ILE A 232 -14.11 -30.47 8.81
C ILE A 232 -13.24 -29.55 7.97
N ARG A 233 -12.87 -30.03 6.77
CA ARG A 233 -12.09 -29.31 5.79
C ARG A 233 -12.99 -28.67 4.75
N HIS A 234 -12.81 -27.38 4.51
CA HIS A 234 -13.55 -26.65 3.48
C HIS A 234 -12.70 -25.52 2.87
N SER A 235 -13.18 -24.96 1.76
CA SER A 235 -12.54 -23.85 1.06
C SER A 235 -13.50 -22.69 0.91
N HIS A 236 -13.06 -21.52 1.30
CA HIS A 236 -13.78 -20.25 1.07
C HIS A 236 -12.84 -19.04 1.04
N PRO A 237 -13.34 -17.85 0.63
CA PRO A 237 -12.57 -16.61 0.74
C PRO A 237 -12.18 -16.36 2.19
N PHE A 238 -10.87 -16.47 2.49
CA PHE A 238 -10.39 -16.41 3.87
C PHE A 238 -10.29 -14.96 4.35
N VAL A 239 -10.89 -14.71 5.51
CA VAL A 239 -10.87 -13.45 6.23
C VAL A 239 -10.55 -13.73 7.69
N VAL A 240 -9.71 -12.91 8.30
CA VAL A 240 -9.45 -13.00 9.74
C VAL A 240 -10.66 -12.45 10.50
N ASP A 241 -11.31 -13.32 11.29
CA ASP A 241 -12.51 -13.02 12.07
C ASP A 241 -12.48 -13.75 13.43
N ASP A 242 -13.60 -13.83 14.14
CA ASP A 242 -13.71 -14.50 15.42
C ASP A 242 -13.58 -16.03 15.32
N TYR A 243 -13.91 -16.62 14.15
CA TYR A 243 -13.75 -18.05 13.85
C TYR A 243 -12.35 -18.37 13.32
N HIS A 244 -11.69 -17.37 12.69
CA HIS A 244 -10.36 -17.47 12.10
C HIS A 244 -9.44 -16.38 12.66
N PRO A 245 -9.00 -16.47 13.93
CA PRO A 245 -8.22 -15.42 14.58
C PRO A 245 -6.80 -15.29 14.01
N ARG A 246 -6.34 -16.28 13.21
CA ARG A 246 -5.01 -16.32 12.60
C ARG A 246 -5.08 -16.74 11.15
N TRP A 247 -4.24 -16.13 10.32
CA TRP A 247 -4.06 -16.57 8.95
C TRP A 247 -3.48 -17.99 8.93
N PRO A 248 -4.03 -18.95 8.14
CA PRO A 248 -3.50 -20.29 8.08
C PRO A 248 -2.05 -20.26 7.59
N SER A 249 -1.17 -20.95 8.31
CA SER A 249 0.18 -21.20 7.82
C SER A 249 0.02 -22.09 6.60
N SER A 250 0.32 -21.56 5.40
CA SER A 250 0.46 -22.40 4.22
C SER A 250 1.47 -23.48 4.55
N GLY A 251 1.04 -24.71 4.62
CA GLY A 251 1.96 -25.85 4.76
C GLY A 251 3.04 -25.71 3.70
N ARG A 252 4.29 -25.69 4.14
CA ARG A 252 5.48 -25.78 3.31
C ARG A 252 5.59 -27.20 2.77
#